data_ae08f14c5e192699d9d474b78762c5d8
#
_entry.id   ae08f14c5e192699d9d474b78762c5d8
#
_cell.length_a   1.000
_cell.length_b   1.000
_cell.length_c   1.000
_cell.angle_alpha   90.00
_cell.angle_beta   90.00
_cell.angle_gamma   90.00
#
_symmetry.space_group_name_H-M   'P 1'
#
loop_
_entity.id
_entity.type
_entity.pdbx_description
1 polymer ?
#
loop_
_entity_poly.entity_id
_entity_poly.type
_entity_poly.pdbx_seq_one_letter_code
_entity_poly.pdbx_strand_id
1 'polypeptide(L)'
;MNLFRRLQFDLWYLGSPPWDSGITPPEVFEFIQSHPAGRALDIGCGTGTNVITLAKAGWQVTGFDFASRAIQIAKRKIKRANVQAELFTDDATRMKNVSGQFELTLDIGCFHGVPNKVDYLTQLDRVLAPGGFWLMYGFLAQTSDPTAPRIDSADLSRISAQGLTLLSQRNGFDKRERPSAWFFYQKSKKK
;
A
#
# COMPACT_ATOMS: atom_id res chain seq x y z
N MET A 1 -3.93 10.02 12.52
CA MET A 1 -2.55 10.53 12.27
C MET A 1 -2.43 12.00 12.67
N ASN A 2 -1.24 12.45 13.12
CA ASN A 2 -0.98 13.81 13.58
C ASN A 2 -0.93 14.79 12.38
N LEU A 3 -1.57 15.97 12.50
CA LEU A 3 -1.61 17.04 11.50
C LEU A 3 -0.19 17.46 11.05
N PHE A 4 0.76 17.53 11.98
CA PHE A 4 2.15 17.88 11.69
C PHE A 4 2.80 16.92 10.70
N ARG A 5 2.61 15.61 10.88
CA ARG A 5 3.14 14.58 9.97
C ARG A 5 2.53 14.70 8.57
N ARG A 6 1.24 15.00 8.49
CA ARG A 6 0.57 15.23 7.20
C ARG A 6 1.19 16.42 6.45
N LEU A 7 1.38 17.55 7.15
CA LEU A 7 2.03 18.74 6.57
C LEU A 7 3.45 18.45 6.10
N GLN A 8 4.22 17.67 6.87
CA GLN A 8 5.58 17.27 6.49
C GLN A 8 5.58 16.47 5.18
N PHE A 9 4.67 15.52 4.99
CA PHE A 9 4.57 14.77 3.74
C PHE A 9 4.05 15.64 2.59
N ASP A 10 3.09 16.54 2.83
CA ASP A 10 2.64 17.50 1.82
C ASP A 10 3.82 18.40 1.34
N LEU A 11 4.73 18.79 2.25
CA LEU A 11 5.93 19.55 1.90
C LEU A 11 6.90 18.71 1.04
N TRP A 12 7.11 17.44 1.32
CA TRP A 12 7.96 16.59 0.48
C TRP A 12 7.42 16.46 -0.96
N TYR A 13 6.12 16.47 -1.16
CA TYR A 13 5.47 16.50 -2.48
C TYR A 13 5.49 17.88 -3.17
N LEU A 14 6.16 18.89 -2.60
CA LEU A 14 6.57 20.10 -3.33
C LEU A 14 7.72 19.80 -4.30
N GLY A 15 8.56 18.83 -3.96
CA GLY A 15 9.62 18.26 -4.79
C GLY A 15 9.27 16.86 -5.27
N SER A 16 10.31 16.06 -5.50
CA SER A 16 10.19 14.63 -5.85
C SER A 16 10.68 13.79 -4.68
N PRO A 17 9.81 13.29 -3.81
CA PRO A 17 10.26 12.50 -2.68
C PRO A 17 10.91 11.19 -3.16
N PRO A 18 11.93 10.67 -2.45
CA PRO A 18 12.76 9.56 -2.92
C PRO A 18 12.01 8.22 -3.08
N TRP A 19 10.82 8.09 -2.49
CA TRP A 19 9.95 6.93 -2.65
C TRP A 19 9.01 7.03 -3.86
N ASP A 20 8.79 8.22 -4.44
CA ASP A 20 7.97 8.42 -5.63
C ASP A 20 8.80 8.24 -6.90
N SER A 21 9.16 6.99 -7.19
CA SER A 21 10.01 6.66 -8.34
C SER A 21 9.32 6.85 -9.70
N GLY A 22 7.99 6.92 -9.73
CA GLY A 22 7.20 6.91 -10.97
C GLY A 22 7.24 5.57 -11.71
N ILE A 23 7.77 4.51 -11.10
CA ILE A 23 7.92 3.18 -11.70
C ILE A 23 7.10 2.18 -10.87
N THR A 24 6.24 1.42 -11.54
CA THR A 24 5.55 0.29 -10.94
C THR A 24 6.53 -0.88 -10.77
N PRO A 25 6.63 -1.47 -9.58
CA PRO A 25 7.49 -2.62 -9.33
C PRO A 25 7.09 -3.86 -10.14
N PRO A 26 8.06 -4.73 -10.49
CA PRO A 26 7.78 -5.97 -11.23
C PRO A 26 6.79 -6.90 -10.51
N GLU A 27 6.78 -6.94 -9.19
CA GLU A 27 5.86 -7.76 -8.38
C GLU A 27 4.39 -7.40 -8.63
N VAL A 28 4.10 -6.12 -8.90
CA VAL A 28 2.74 -5.67 -9.26
C VAL A 28 2.36 -6.19 -10.64
N PHE A 29 3.29 -6.19 -11.60
CA PHE A 29 3.03 -6.75 -12.94
C PHE A 29 2.87 -8.27 -12.90
N GLU A 30 3.69 -9.00 -12.12
CA GLU A 30 3.57 -10.44 -11.91
C GLU A 30 2.17 -10.78 -11.36
N PHE A 31 1.69 -9.99 -10.37
CA PHE A 31 0.36 -10.16 -9.82
C PHE A 31 -0.73 -9.95 -10.89
N ILE A 32 -0.66 -8.85 -11.63
CA ILE A 32 -1.63 -8.51 -12.69
C ILE A 32 -1.71 -9.61 -13.77
N GLN A 33 -0.56 -10.20 -14.15
CA GLN A 33 -0.51 -11.24 -15.16
C GLN A 33 -1.08 -12.58 -14.69
N SER A 34 -1.04 -12.85 -13.39
CA SER A 34 -1.45 -14.13 -12.80
C SER A 34 -2.86 -14.13 -12.18
N HIS A 35 -3.52 -12.98 -12.10
CA HIS A 35 -4.83 -12.85 -11.48
C HIS A 35 -5.80 -12.06 -12.36
N PRO A 36 -7.08 -12.48 -12.46
CA PRO A 36 -8.09 -11.72 -13.19
C PRO A 36 -8.33 -10.34 -12.54
N ALA A 37 -8.63 -9.36 -13.37
CA ALA A 37 -8.96 -8.03 -12.88
C ALA A 37 -10.22 -8.04 -12.02
N GLY A 38 -10.20 -7.27 -10.95
CA GLY A 38 -11.28 -7.07 -9.99
C GLY A 38 -11.21 -5.67 -9.40
N ARG A 39 -11.55 -5.53 -8.13
CA ARG A 39 -11.43 -4.27 -7.38
C ARG A 39 -10.09 -4.24 -6.66
N ALA A 40 -9.33 -3.17 -6.82
CA ALA A 40 -8.04 -2.98 -6.17
C ALA A 40 -8.05 -1.73 -5.27
N LEU A 41 -7.46 -1.85 -4.08
CA LEU A 41 -7.21 -0.74 -3.18
C LEU A 41 -5.70 -0.48 -3.09
N ASP A 42 -5.25 0.72 -3.44
CA ASP A 42 -3.85 1.15 -3.27
C ASP A 42 -3.74 2.01 -2.00
N ILE A 43 -3.16 1.44 -0.94
CA ILE A 43 -3.04 2.04 0.39
C ILE A 43 -1.75 2.87 0.45
N GLY A 44 -1.88 4.18 0.63
CA GLY A 44 -0.73 5.09 0.53
C GLY A 44 -0.27 5.26 -0.92
N CYS A 45 -1.22 5.47 -1.84
CA CYS A 45 -1.00 5.44 -3.28
C CYS A 45 -0.06 6.53 -3.83
N GLY A 46 0.38 7.46 -2.99
CA GLY A 46 1.27 8.55 -3.37
C GLY A 46 0.75 9.33 -4.59
N THR A 47 1.59 9.49 -5.61
CA THR A 47 1.22 10.19 -6.85
C THR A 47 0.53 9.30 -7.89
N GLY A 48 0.06 8.10 -7.50
CA GLY A 48 -0.85 7.27 -8.30
C GLY A 48 -0.20 6.43 -9.39
N THR A 49 1.11 6.16 -9.31
CA THR A 49 1.81 5.35 -10.34
C THR A 49 1.18 3.95 -10.48
N ASN A 50 1.02 3.24 -9.36
CA ASN A 50 0.44 1.89 -9.37
C ASN A 50 -1.07 1.90 -9.66
N VAL A 51 -1.77 2.95 -9.21
CA VAL A 51 -3.18 3.18 -9.57
C VAL A 51 -3.36 3.19 -11.09
N ILE A 52 -2.50 3.93 -11.80
CA ILE A 52 -2.56 4.00 -13.28
C ILE A 52 -2.25 2.64 -13.90
N THR A 53 -1.25 1.94 -13.40
CA THR A 53 -0.87 0.62 -13.92
C THR A 53 -2.00 -0.41 -13.75
N LEU A 54 -2.59 -0.48 -12.55
CA LEU A 54 -3.74 -1.35 -12.27
C LEU A 54 -4.96 -0.99 -13.13
N ALA A 55 -5.28 0.31 -13.23
CA ALA A 55 -6.42 0.75 -14.04
C ALA A 55 -6.24 0.43 -15.54
N LYS A 56 -5.02 0.59 -16.09
CA LYS A 56 -4.71 0.17 -17.47
C LYS A 56 -4.83 -1.33 -17.69
N ALA A 57 -4.63 -2.12 -16.64
CA ALA A 57 -4.80 -3.58 -16.66
C ALA A 57 -6.27 -4.01 -16.41
N GLY A 58 -7.22 -3.08 -16.40
CA GLY A 58 -8.65 -3.35 -16.28
C GLY A 58 -9.19 -3.45 -14.86
N TRP A 59 -8.37 -3.16 -13.83
CA TRP A 59 -8.83 -3.17 -12.44
C TRP A 59 -9.68 -1.94 -12.12
N GLN A 60 -10.71 -2.11 -11.30
CA GLN A 60 -11.45 -0.99 -10.68
C GLN A 60 -10.66 -0.51 -9.47
N VAL A 61 -9.97 0.61 -9.61
CA VAL A 61 -8.99 1.04 -8.61
C VAL A 61 -9.55 2.16 -7.74
N THR A 62 -9.44 1.94 -6.43
CA THR A 62 -9.54 2.98 -5.41
C THR A 62 -8.15 3.20 -4.82
N GLY A 63 -7.72 4.44 -4.68
CA GLY A 63 -6.45 4.78 -4.04
C GLY A 63 -6.63 5.90 -3.02
N PHE A 64 -5.87 5.84 -1.96
CA PHE A 64 -5.82 6.95 -1.02
C PHE A 64 -4.42 7.17 -0.47
N ASP A 65 -4.17 8.40 -0.08
CA ASP A 65 -2.96 8.80 0.63
C ASP A 65 -3.35 9.84 1.70
N PHE A 66 -2.57 9.93 2.76
CA PHE A 66 -2.85 10.97 3.76
C PHE A 66 -2.33 12.35 3.36
N ALA A 67 -1.38 12.42 2.43
CA ALA A 67 -0.88 13.66 1.84
C ALA A 67 -1.84 14.17 0.75
N SER A 68 -2.48 15.29 1.01
CA SER A 68 -3.45 15.87 0.07
C SER A 68 -2.81 16.28 -1.26
N ARG A 69 -1.55 16.70 -1.21
CA ARG A 69 -0.77 17.08 -2.39
C ARG A 69 -0.45 15.90 -3.29
N ALA A 70 -0.13 14.73 -2.70
CA ALA A 70 0.04 13.49 -3.45
C ALA A 70 -1.21 13.17 -4.26
N ILE A 71 -2.38 13.22 -3.62
CA ILE A 71 -3.68 12.97 -4.27
C ILE A 71 -3.97 13.98 -5.40
N GLN A 72 -3.65 15.26 -5.22
CA GLN A 72 -3.80 16.26 -6.28
C GLN A 72 -2.92 15.95 -7.50
N ILE A 73 -1.67 15.50 -7.26
CA ILE A 73 -0.76 15.07 -8.33
C ILE A 73 -1.30 13.80 -9.00
N ALA A 74 -1.74 12.81 -8.22
CA ALA A 74 -2.30 11.56 -8.72
C ALA A 74 -3.51 11.81 -9.63
N LYS A 75 -4.46 12.65 -9.21
CA LYS A 75 -5.63 13.02 -10.03
C LYS A 75 -5.24 13.63 -11.38
N ARG A 76 -4.20 14.49 -11.41
CA ARG A 76 -3.67 15.04 -12.68
C ARG A 76 -3.04 13.97 -13.55
N LYS A 77 -2.24 13.06 -12.96
CA LYS A 77 -1.61 11.94 -13.70
C LYS A 77 -2.65 10.99 -14.29
N ILE A 78 -3.69 10.63 -13.53
CA ILE A 78 -4.80 9.77 -13.97
C ILE A 78 -5.52 10.39 -15.17
N LYS A 79 -5.86 11.70 -15.09
CA LYS A 79 -6.48 12.42 -16.20
C LYS A 79 -5.61 12.40 -17.46
N ARG A 80 -4.28 12.61 -17.31
CA ARG A 80 -3.33 12.56 -18.45
C ARG A 80 -3.18 11.16 -19.03
N ALA A 81 -3.27 10.13 -18.18
CA ALA A 81 -3.18 8.73 -18.60
C ALA A 81 -4.48 8.21 -19.22
N ASN A 82 -5.55 9.01 -19.22
CA ASN A 82 -6.88 8.66 -19.70
C ASN A 82 -7.43 7.36 -19.07
N VAL A 83 -7.26 7.21 -17.76
CA VAL A 83 -7.81 6.09 -16.97
C VAL A 83 -8.76 6.62 -15.90
N GLN A 84 -9.60 5.73 -15.37
CA GLN A 84 -10.51 6.04 -14.28
C GLN A 84 -10.05 5.35 -12.99
N ALA A 85 -10.08 6.09 -11.88
CA ALA A 85 -9.88 5.57 -10.54
C ALA A 85 -10.49 6.52 -9.52
N GLU A 86 -10.93 5.98 -8.39
CA GLU A 86 -11.38 6.77 -7.26
C GLU A 86 -10.19 7.17 -6.38
N LEU A 87 -10.01 8.48 -6.13
CA LEU A 87 -8.90 8.98 -5.33
C LEU A 87 -9.36 10.00 -4.28
N PHE A 88 -8.94 9.79 -3.05
CA PHE A 88 -9.24 10.70 -1.94
C PHE A 88 -8.12 10.72 -0.88
N THR A 89 -8.19 11.69 0.01
CA THR A 89 -7.29 11.78 1.17
C THR A 89 -7.90 11.02 2.34
N ASP A 90 -7.15 10.05 2.90
CA ASP A 90 -7.58 9.28 4.08
C ASP A 90 -6.38 8.84 4.93
N ASP A 91 -6.65 8.31 6.12
CA ASP A 91 -5.68 7.75 7.06
C ASP A 91 -5.77 6.22 7.04
N ALA A 92 -4.65 5.55 6.75
CA ALA A 92 -4.57 4.09 6.67
C ALA A 92 -4.95 3.36 7.98
N THR A 93 -4.93 4.05 9.13
CA THR A 93 -5.40 3.50 10.41
C THR A 93 -6.90 3.64 10.62
N ARG A 94 -7.61 4.33 9.73
CA ARG A 94 -9.04 4.60 9.86
C ARG A 94 -9.84 4.21 8.64
N MET A 95 -9.32 4.45 7.45
CA MET A 95 -9.94 4.20 6.14
C MET A 95 -11.43 4.59 6.10
N LYS A 96 -11.73 5.82 6.56
CA LYS A 96 -13.12 6.27 6.77
C LYS A 96 -13.93 6.39 5.48
N ASN A 97 -13.25 6.73 4.38
CA ASN A 97 -13.86 6.93 3.08
C ASN A 97 -13.77 5.67 2.20
N VAL A 98 -13.11 4.60 2.68
CA VAL A 98 -13.00 3.34 1.95
C VAL A 98 -14.22 2.47 2.24
N SER A 99 -14.99 2.16 1.20
CA SER A 99 -16.19 1.33 1.26
C SER A 99 -16.07 0.07 0.40
N GLY A 100 -16.75 -0.99 0.83
CA GLY A 100 -16.77 -2.28 0.16
C GLY A 100 -15.51 -3.11 0.41
N GLN A 101 -15.34 -4.14 -0.41
CA GLN A 101 -14.24 -5.10 -0.31
C GLN A 101 -13.47 -5.16 -1.63
N PHE A 102 -12.19 -5.52 -1.55
CA PHE A 102 -11.25 -5.52 -2.67
C PHE A 102 -10.59 -6.89 -2.78
N GLU A 103 -10.45 -7.38 -4.01
CA GLU A 103 -9.74 -8.63 -4.33
C GLU A 103 -8.23 -8.45 -4.21
N LEU A 104 -7.73 -7.22 -4.43
CA LEU A 104 -6.36 -6.83 -4.19
C LEU A 104 -6.29 -5.63 -3.26
N THR A 105 -5.48 -5.71 -2.21
CA THR A 105 -4.93 -4.53 -1.52
C THR A 105 -3.44 -4.44 -1.78
N LEU A 106 -2.99 -3.29 -2.26
CA LEU A 106 -1.59 -2.97 -2.50
C LEU A 106 -1.10 -2.00 -1.44
N ASP A 107 0.07 -2.26 -0.87
CA ASP A 107 0.76 -1.37 0.08
C ASP A 107 2.24 -1.34 -0.25
N ILE A 108 2.74 -0.24 -0.78
CA ILE A 108 4.16 -0.08 -1.09
C ILE A 108 4.75 0.99 -0.19
N GLY A 109 5.19 0.56 1.00
CA GLY A 109 5.88 1.43 1.93
C GLY A 109 4.99 2.23 2.90
N CYS A 110 3.70 1.89 3.02
CA CYS A 110 2.80 2.51 3.99
C CYS A 110 2.84 1.80 5.35
N PHE A 111 2.61 0.50 5.40
CA PHE A 111 2.48 -0.30 6.63
C PHE A 111 3.67 -0.17 7.57
N HIS A 112 4.92 -0.23 7.05
CA HIS A 112 6.11 -0.13 7.89
C HIS A 112 6.23 1.21 8.62
N GLY A 113 5.64 2.26 8.05
CA GLY A 113 5.67 3.62 8.60
C GLY A 113 4.45 4.00 9.43
N VAL A 114 3.43 3.16 9.52
CA VAL A 114 2.21 3.46 10.27
C VAL A 114 2.46 3.37 11.78
N PRO A 115 2.07 4.40 12.58
CA PRO A 115 2.31 4.40 14.02
C PRO A 115 1.45 3.39 14.79
N ASN A 116 0.24 3.10 14.32
CA ASN A 116 -0.67 2.11 14.91
C ASN A 116 -1.00 1.02 13.88
N LYS A 117 -0.22 -0.04 13.90
CA LYS A 117 -0.38 -1.17 13.00
C LYS A 117 -1.59 -2.06 13.34
N VAL A 118 -2.04 -2.05 14.59
CA VAL A 118 -3.24 -2.79 15.00
C VAL A 118 -4.48 -2.18 14.33
N ASP A 119 -4.64 -0.87 14.40
CA ASP A 119 -5.74 -0.19 13.72
C ASP A 119 -5.66 -0.39 12.20
N TYR A 120 -4.45 -0.30 11.61
CA TYR A 120 -4.25 -0.58 10.18
C TYR A 120 -4.75 -1.99 9.81
N LEU A 121 -4.32 -3.02 10.54
CA LEU A 121 -4.70 -4.41 10.29
C LEU A 121 -6.20 -4.65 10.48
N THR A 122 -6.82 -3.98 11.44
CA THR A 122 -8.28 -4.01 11.62
C THR A 122 -9.00 -3.44 10.39
N GLN A 123 -8.50 -2.33 9.83
CA GLN A 123 -9.08 -1.78 8.61
C GLN A 123 -8.79 -2.65 7.39
N LEU A 124 -7.57 -3.20 7.28
CA LEU A 124 -7.22 -4.12 6.21
C LEU A 124 -8.16 -5.34 6.20
N ASP A 125 -8.43 -5.94 7.38
CA ASP A 125 -9.37 -7.06 7.47
C ASP A 125 -10.77 -6.68 6.99
N ARG A 126 -11.25 -5.49 7.31
CA ARG A 126 -12.56 -4.98 6.86
C ARG A 126 -12.66 -4.83 5.35
N VAL A 127 -11.60 -4.32 4.70
CA VAL A 127 -11.62 -3.97 3.27
C VAL A 127 -11.12 -5.07 2.36
N LEU A 128 -10.34 -6.03 2.85
CA LEU A 128 -9.85 -7.15 2.06
C LEU A 128 -10.94 -8.22 1.93
N ALA A 129 -11.29 -8.57 0.72
CA ALA A 129 -12.30 -9.60 0.43
C ALA A 129 -11.87 -10.97 0.96
N PRO A 130 -12.82 -11.87 1.36
CA PRO A 130 -12.49 -13.27 1.61
C PRO A 130 -11.85 -13.92 0.38
N GLY A 131 -10.66 -14.51 0.55
CA GLY A 131 -9.85 -15.02 -0.55
C GLY A 131 -9.06 -13.96 -1.32
N GLY A 132 -9.23 -12.69 -0.98
CA GLY A 132 -8.47 -11.59 -1.57
C GLY A 132 -7.00 -11.56 -1.14
N PHE A 133 -6.21 -10.77 -1.83
CA PHE A 133 -4.76 -10.72 -1.71
C PHE A 133 -4.27 -9.39 -1.17
N TRP A 134 -3.26 -9.43 -0.31
CA TRP A 134 -2.52 -8.27 0.13
C TRP A 134 -1.07 -8.38 -0.34
N LEU A 135 -0.69 -7.55 -1.29
CA LEU A 135 0.68 -7.40 -1.79
C LEU A 135 1.32 -6.22 -1.06
N MET A 136 2.31 -6.49 -0.23
CA MET A 136 2.94 -5.51 0.64
C MET A 136 4.45 -5.46 0.41
N TYR A 137 4.99 -4.24 0.30
CA TYR A 137 6.42 -3.97 0.37
C TYR A 137 6.74 -3.12 1.59
N GLY A 138 7.81 -3.47 2.31
CA GLY A 138 8.25 -2.66 3.44
C GLY A 138 9.68 -2.93 3.87
N PHE A 139 10.22 -2.01 4.68
CA PHE A 139 11.53 -2.16 5.29
C PHE A 139 11.47 -3.13 6.46
N LEU A 140 12.49 -3.98 6.55
CA LEU A 140 12.66 -4.92 7.66
C LEU A 140 13.37 -4.25 8.84
N ALA A 141 13.15 -4.78 10.03
CA ALA A 141 13.86 -4.35 11.22
C ALA A 141 15.38 -4.49 11.05
N GLN A 142 16.11 -3.48 11.48
CA GLN A 142 17.58 -3.50 11.57
C GLN A 142 18.00 -3.28 13.01
N THR A 143 19.09 -3.94 13.41
CA THR A 143 19.67 -3.74 14.74
C THR A 143 20.35 -2.39 14.89
N SER A 144 20.81 -1.80 13.78
CA SER A 144 21.56 -0.53 13.74
C SER A 144 20.69 0.72 13.99
N ASP A 145 19.39 0.66 13.68
CA ASP A 145 18.46 1.78 13.92
C ASP A 145 17.09 1.26 14.38
N PRO A 146 16.88 1.11 15.69
CA PRO A 146 15.61 0.64 16.24
C PRO A 146 14.47 1.64 16.11
N THR A 147 14.74 2.91 15.70
CA THR A 147 13.73 3.95 15.55
C THR A 147 13.20 4.08 14.14
N ALA A 148 13.89 3.51 13.15
CA ALA A 148 13.49 3.56 11.75
C ALA A 148 12.15 2.84 11.52
N PRO A 149 11.31 3.35 10.61
CA PRO A 149 10.12 2.66 10.16
C PRO A 149 10.46 1.26 9.64
N ARG A 150 9.81 0.21 10.20
CA ARG A 150 10.15 -1.18 9.92
C ARG A 150 8.99 -2.13 10.10
N ILE A 151 9.16 -3.33 9.55
CA ILE A 151 8.37 -4.52 9.84
C ILE A 151 9.25 -5.45 10.69
N ASP A 152 8.76 -5.87 11.84
CA ASP A 152 9.45 -6.77 12.75
C ASP A 152 8.68 -8.10 12.93
N SER A 153 9.25 -9.01 13.71
CA SER A 153 8.64 -10.32 13.97
C SER A 153 7.29 -10.23 14.69
N ALA A 154 7.11 -9.21 15.54
CA ALA A 154 5.83 -8.98 16.21
C ALA A 154 4.75 -8.54 15.23
N ASP A 155 5.12 -7.74 14.21
CA ASP A 155 4.20 -7.38 13.14
C ASP A 155 3.78 -8.59 12.31
N LEU A 156 4.73 -9.44 11.93
CA LEU A 156 4.44 -10.68 11.18
C LEU A 156 3.53 -11.62 11.98
N SER A 157 3.75 -11.73 13.29
CA SER A 157 2.88 -12.50 14.18
C SER A 157 1.45 -11.92 14.25
N ARG A 158 1.31 -10.59 14.32
CA ARG A 158 0.01 -9.91 14.29
C ARG A 158 -0.73 -10.15 12.98
N ILE A 159 -0.01 -10.09 11.84
CA ILE A 159 -0.57 -10.34 10.51
C ILE A 159 -1.13 -11.77 10.43
N SER A 160 -0.35 -12.76 10.88
CA SER A 160 -0.81 -14.16 10.92
C SER A 160 -2.05 -14.34 11.80
N ALA A 161 -2.11 -13.66 12.95
CA ALA A 161 -3.27 -13.73 13.85
C ALA A 161 -4.56 -13.15 13.26
N GLN A 162 -4.49 -12.35 12.20
CA GLN A 162 -5.65 -11.82 11.46
C GLN A 162 -6.20 -12.78 10.40
N GLY A 163 -5.71 -14.02 10.33
CA GLY A 163 -6.15 -15.00 9.34
C GLY A 163 -5.61 -14.74 7.93
N LEU A 164 -4.50 -14.02 7.84
CA LEU A 164 -3.76 -13.80 6.60
C LEU A 164 -2.67 -14.87 6.45
N THR A 165 -2.73 -15.64 5.38
CA THR A 165 -1.75 -16.67 5.05
C THR A 165 -0.65 -16.06 4.18
N LEU A 166 0.60 -16.17 4.61
CA LEU A 166 1.75 -15.79 3.81
C LEU A 166 1.94 -16.82 2.68
N LEU A 167 1.81 -16.39 1.44
CA LEU A 167 2.04 -17.21 0.26
C LEU A 167 3.49 -17.17 -0.20
N SER A 168 4.11 -15.98 -0.17
CA SER A 168 5.52 -15.81 -0.47
C SER A 168 6.11 -14.57 0.19
N GLN A 169 7.43 -14.63 0.43
CA GLN A 169 8.25 -13.50 0.86
C GLN A 169 9.51 -13.45 -0.01
N ARG A 170 9.80 -12.28 -0.54
CA ARG A 170 11.02 -12.02 -1.31
C ARG A 170 11.84 -10.95 -0.61
N ASN A 171 12.94 -11.34 0.01
CA ASN A 171 13.86 -10.41 0.67
C ASN A 171 14.76 -9.73 -0.35
N GLY A 172 15.13 -8.49 -0.07
CA GLY A 172 16.01 -7.68 -0.88
C GLY A 172 16.50 -6.46 -0.12
N PHE A 173 16.97 -5.50 -0.88
CA PHE A 173 17.44 -4.21 -0.37
C PHE A 173 16.82 -3.07 -1.20
N ASP A 174 16.57 -1.95 -0.56
CA ASP A 174 16.22 -0.74 -1.29
C ASP A 174 17.47 -0.07 -1.89
N LYS A 175 17.26 1.04 -2.61
CA LYS A 175 18.36 1.82 -3.24
C LYS A 175 19.40 2.38 -2.24
N ARG A 176 19.10 2.36 -0.94
CA ARG A 176 19.99 2.79 0.16
C ARG A 176 20.50 1.62 0.97
N GLU A 177 20.46 0.41 0.40
CA GLU A 177 20.91 -0.84 1.03
C GLU A 177 20.18 -1.18 2.33
N ARG A 178 18.97 -0.64 2.54
CA ARG A 178 18.16 -1.01 3.69
C ARG A 178 17.45 -2.35 3.42
N PRO A 179 17.53 -3.33 4.32
CA PRO A 179 16.80 -4.57 4.19
C PRO A 179 15.31 -4.31 4.00
N SER A 180 14.75 -4.93 3.00
CA SER A 180 13.34 -4.80 2.65
C SER A 180 12.81 -6.14 2.16
N ALA A 181 11.49 -6.26 2.12
CA ALA A 181 10.86 -7.43 1.54
C ALA A 181 9.53 -7.10 0.89
N TRP A 182 9.20 -7.90 -0.12
CA TRP A 182 7.87 -8.09 -0.61
C TRP A 182 7.22 -9.25 0.11
N PHE A 183 5.97 -9.05 0.51
CA PHE A 183 5.14 -10.07 1.14
C PHE A 183 3.86 -10.22 0.32
N PHE A 184 3.50 -11.46 0.05
CA PHE A 184 2.27 -11.78 -0.62
C PHE A 184 1.39 -12.61 0.31
N TYR A 185 0.30 -12.02 0.75
CA TYR A 185 -0.65 -12.63 1.67
C TYR A 185 -1.97 -12.90 0.98
N GLN A 186 -2.67 -13.93 1.45
CA GLN A 186 -4.06 -14.20 1.09
C GLN A 186 -4.93 -14.27 2.33
N LYS A 187 -6.08 -13.61 2.29
CA LYS A 187 -7.09 -13.73 3.32
C LYS A 187 -7.83 -15.06 3.18
N SER A 188 -8.04 -15.77 4.29
CA SER A 188 -8.80 -17.01 4.29
C SER A 188 -10.21 -16.80 3.70
N LYS A 189 -10.64 -17.74 2.87
CA LYS A 189 -12.05 -17.81 2.47
C LYS A 189 -12.83 -18.20 3.71
N LYS A 190 -13.75 -17.35 4.18
CA LYS A 190 -14.69 -17.80 5.22
C LYS A 190 -15.43 -19.02 4.67
N LYS A 191 -15.45 -20.10 5.45
CA LYS A 191 -16.35 -21.23 5.21
C LYS A 191 -17.81 -20.80 5.40
#